data_4d675f67d1f02f8252d5fd28273a38da
#
_entry.id   4d675f67d1f02f8252d5fd28273a38da
#
_cell.length_a   1.000
_cell.length_b   1.000
_cell.length_c   1.000
_cell.angle_alpha   90.00
_cell.angle_beta   90.00
_cell.angle_gamma   90.00
#
_symmetry.space_group_name_H-M   'P 1'
#
loop_
_entity.id
_entity.type
_entity.pdbx_description
1 polymer ?
#
loop_
_entity_poly.entity_id
_entity_poly.type
_entity_poly.pdbx_seq_one_letter_code
_entity_poly.pdbx_strand_id
1 'polypeptide(L)'
;MAGLDVRVPASEGESFDCYVAFPSGEQPTPAVVLACSIDGVDTDLRDIADAIAAEGHLAVAPDLFWRTVPGPLPSGDPLTRSRSQPRLERLTENEQDFLDTLAYLKTQPRWNGRAIIMGFCYGGPFAIIGPKRLGFQAGVSCHGSQMLAFLEDLAGVTEPMCLIWGDQDHIAPPPVLAAFTEAARGMTNLEVDIFPGVEHGFMMPGSSSFDQRTRDFAMQRTFAILEKLRQS
;
A
#
# COMPACT_ATOMS: atom_id res chain seq x y z
N MET A 1 16.07 -4.16 -12.60
CA MET A 1 17.09 -4.62 -11.60
C MET A 1 16.34 -4.91 -10.32
N ALA A 2 16.69 -5.99 -9.62
CA ALA A 2 16.09 -6.24 -8.30
C ALA A 2 16.43 -5.08 -7.35
N GLY A 3 15.49 -4.72 -6.48
CA GLY A 3 15.71 -3.75 -5.43
C GLY A 3 16.68 -4.27 -4.36
N LEU A 4 16.86 -3.52 -3.31
CA LEU A 4 17.78 -3.85 -2.22
C LEU A 4 17.15 -3.56 -0.86
N ASP A 5 17.59 -4.29 0.14
CA ASP A 5 17.22 -4.04 1.53
C ASP A 5 18.07 -2.89 2.08
N VAL A 6 17.41 -1.93 2.72
CA VAL A 6 18.05 -0.78 3.38
C VAL A 6 17.53 -0.65 4.82
N ARG A 7 18.32 0.00 5.66
CA ARG A 7 17.90 0.36 7.03
C ARG A 7 17.41 1.80 7.04
N VAL A 8 16.15 2.01 7.38
CA VAL A 8 15.55 3.34 7.54
C VAL A 8 15.57 3.73 9.01
N PRO A 9 16.14 4.90 9.35
CA PRO A 9 16.12 5.39 10.74
C PRO A 9 14.68 5.66 11.19
N ALA A 10 14.28 5.09 12.33
CA ALA A 10 13.04 5.43 12.98
C ALA A 10 13.23 6.66 13.89
N SER A 11 12.21 7.49 13.99
CA SER A 11 12.20 8.67 14.88
C SER A 11 12.38 8.32 16.35
N GLU A 12 12.10 7.07 16.72
CA GLU A 12 12.29 6.52 18.07
C GLU A 12 13.75 6.17 18.41
N GLY A 13 14.69 6.35 17.47
CA GLY A 13 16.13 6.11 17.67
C GLY A 13 16.62 4.74 17.25
N GLU A 14 15.73 3.85 16.77
CA GLU A 14 16.07 2.57 16.18
C GLU A 14 16.08 2.67 14.64
N SER A 15 16.06 1.55 13.94
CA SER A 15 15.90 1.51 12.49
C SER A 15 15.17 0.24 12.07
N PHE A 16 14.43 0.29 10.98
CA PHE A 16 13.71 -0.83 10.43
C PHE A 16 14.12 -1.14 8.99
N ASP A 17 13.86 -2.36 8.57
CA ASP A 17 14.18 -2.80 7.22
C ASP A 17 13.13 -2.27 6.22
N CYS A 18 13.62 -1.80 5.09
CA CYS A 18 12.82 -1.46 3.93
C CYS A 18 13.38 -2.13 2.68
N TYR A 19 12.51 -2.62 1.81
CA TYR A 19 12.91 -2.98 0.45
C TYR A 19 12.73 -1.78 -0.45
N VAL A 20 13.78 -1.39 -1.18
CA VAL A 20 13.76 -0.23 -2.08
C VAL A 20 14.13 -0.67 -3.48
N ALA A 21 13.23 -0.43 -4.43
CA ALA A 21 13.46 -0.66 -5.85
C ALA A 21 13.61 0.67 -6.58
N PHE A 22 14.78 0.88 -7.18
CA PHE A 22 15.13 2.11 -7.90
C PHE A 22 14.87 1.96 -9.39
N PRO A 23 14.29 2.99 -10.06
CA PRO A 23 14.18 3.01 -11.50
C PRO A 23 15.57 3.06 -12.16
N SER A 24 15.68 2.57 -13.39
CA SER A 24 16.93 2.60 -14.16
C SER A 24 17.36 4.01 -14.57
N GLY A 25 16.42 4.96 -14.66
CA GLY A 25 16.69 6.37 -14.98
C GLY A 25 17.25 7.15 -13.79
N GLU A 26 17.92 8.28 -14.09
CA GLU A 26 18.44 9.19 -13.05
C GLU A 26 17.50 10.36 -12.75
N GLN A 27 16.47 10.55 -13.57
CA GLN A 27 15.53 11.66 -13.40
C GLN A 27 14.68 11.46 -12.13
N PRO A 28 14.45 12.52 -11.35
CA PRO A 28 13.54 12.45 -10.21
C PRO A 28 12.14 12.03 -10.62
N THR A 29 11.54 11.12 -9.84
CA THR A 29 10.23 10.52 -10.11
C THR A 29 9.39 10.45 -8.83
N PRO A 30 8.04 10.37 -8.92
CA PRO A 30 7.22 10.07 -7.77
C PRO A 30 7.56 8.69 -7.20
N ALA A 31 7.34 8.53 -5.91
CA ALA A 31 7.51 7.25 -5.22
C ALA A 31 6.17 6.56 -4.93
N VAL A 32 6.20 5.23 -4.90
CA VAL A 32 5.14 4.41 -4.30
C VAL A 32 5.66 3.83 -2.99
N VAL A 33 4.97 4.11 -1.89
CA VAL A 33 5.21 3.43 -0.62
C VAL A 33 4.21 2.29 -0.50
N LEU A 34 4.71 1.07 -0.34
CA LEU A 34 3.93 -0.16 -0.30
C LEU A 34 3.63 -0.55 1.14
N ALA A 35 2.37 -0.51 1.55
CA ALA A 35 1.93 -0.97 2.85
C ALA A 35 1.57 -2.46 2.77
N CYS A 36 2.40 -3.31 3.36
CA CYS A 36 2.35 -4.76 3.23
C CYS A 36 1.08 -5.41 3.82
N SER A 37 0.83 -6.64 3.42
CA SER A 37 -0.11 -7.56 4.08
C SER A 37 0.44 -8.02 5.45
N ILE A 38 -0.31 -8.88 6.15
CA ILE A 38 0.17 -9.52 7.39
C ILE A 38 1.39 -10.44 7.14
N ASP A 39 1.68 -10.80 5.90
CA ASP A 39 2.84 -11.63 5.54
C ASP A 39 4.15 -10.81 5.52
N GLY A 40 4.06 -9.48 5.51
CA GLY A 40 5.21 -8.55 5.53
C GLY A 40 5.76 -8.25 4.14
N VAL A 41 7.04 -7.90 4.08
CA VAL A 41 7.75 -7.59 2.83
C VAL A 41 8.27 -8.88 2.20
N ASP A 42 7.33 -9.71 1.74
CA ASP A 42 7.57 -11.00 1.12
C ASP A 42 8.04 -10.89 -0.35
N THR A 43 8.23 -12.03 -1.00
CA THR A 43 8.64 -12.08 -2.40
C THR A 43 7.65 -11.41 -3.34
N ASP A 44 6.34 -11.62 -3.13
CA ASP A 44 5.30 -11.03 -3.99
C ASP A 44 5.28 -9.50 -3.90
N LEU A 45 5.44 -8.95 -2.70
CA LEU A 45 5.51 -7.51 -2.51
C LEU A 45 6.79 -6.91 -3.12
N ARG A 46 7.93 -7.62 -3.00
CA ARG A 46 9.18 -7.23 -3.65
C ARG A 46 9.05 -7.24 -5.16
N ASP A 47 8.40 -8.24 -5.75
CA ASP A 47 8.12 -8.30 -7.18
C ASP A 47 7.22 -7.14 -7.66
N ILE A 48 6.26 -6.72 -6.84
CA ILE A 48 5.46 -5.52 -7.12
C ILE A 48 6.34 -4.26 -7.09
N ALA A 49 7.23 -4.12 -6.12
CA ALA A 49 8.16 -3.00 -6.04
C ALA A 49 9.10 -2.95 -7.26
N ASP A 50 9.63 -4.10 -7.66
CA ASP A 50 10.51 -4.21 -8.83
C ASP A 50 9.76 -3.91 -10.14
N ALA A 51 8.50 -4.32 -10.25
CA ALA A 51 7.64 -3.99 -11.40
C ALA A 51 7.38 -2.47 -11.49
N ILE A 52 7.14 -1.80 -10.36
CA ILE A 52 7.00 -0.35 -10.30
C ILE A 52 8.30 0.35 -10.72
N ALA A 53 9.45 -0.17 -10.27
CA ALA A 53 10.75 0.37 -10.65
C ALA A 53 11.07 0.17 -12.15
N ALA A 54 10.62 -0.94 -12.74
CA ALA A 54 10.77 -1.20 -14.16
C ALA A 54 10.00 -0.18 -15.03
N GLU A 55 8.86 0.33 -14.53
CA GLU A 55 8.07 1.40 -15.16
C GLU A 55 8.60 2.82 -14.87
N GLY A 56 9.76 2.92 -14.23
CA GLY A 56 10.47 4.18 -14.03
C GLY A 56 10.06 4.98 -12.79
N HIS A 57 9.49 4.33 -11.78
CA HIS A 57 9.12 4.94 -10.51
C HIS A 57 9.90 4.35 -9.34
N LEU A 58 10.11 5.14 -8.29
CA LEU A 58 10.72 4.66 -7.06
C LEU A 58 9.68 3.89 -6.24
N ALA A 59 10.03 2.71 -5.73
CA ALA A 59 9.16 1.94 -4.84
C ALA A 59 9.86 1.63 -3.52
N VAL A 60 9.14 1.76 -2.40
CA VAL A 60 9.66 1.52 -1.04
C VAL A 60 8.64 0.72 -0.25
N ALA A 61 9.07 -0.40 0.31
CA ALA A 61 8.23 -1.26 1.15
C ALA A 61 8.84 -1.37 2.56
N PRO A 62 8.35 -0.59 3.55
CA PRO A 62 8.79 -0.70 4.93
C PRO A 62 8.27 -1.98 5.60
N ASP A 63 9.08 -2.59 6.46
CA ASP A 63 8.62 -3.66 7.35
C ASP A 63 7.76 -3.06 8.48
N LEU A 64 6.45 -3.14 8.32
CA LEU A 64 5.49 -2.59 9.29
C LEU A 64 5.42 -3.38 10.61
N PHE A 65 6.12 -4.51 10.70
CA PHE A 65 6.09 -5.40 11.85
C PHE A 65 7.41 -5.47 12.61
N TRP A 66 8.35 -4.59 12.32
CA TRP A 66 9.69 -4.58 12.89
C TRP A 66 9.72 -4.51 14.43
N ARG A 67 8.68 -3.89 15.06
CA ARG A 67 8.56 -3.82 16.54
C ARG A 67 8.04 -5.11 17.18
N THR A 68 7.54 -6.06 16.39
CA THR A 68 6.92 -7.30 16.92
C THR A 68 7.63 -8.54 16.41
N VAL A 69 7.27 -9.01 15.22
CA VAL A 69 7.91 -10.13 14.55
C VAL A 69 8.35 -9.65 13.17
N PRO A 70 9.60 -9.15 13.03
CA PRO A 70 10.09 -8.55 11.80
C PRO A 70 10.26 -9.56 10.66
N GLY A 71 10.35 -9.02 9.46
CA GLY A 71 10.59 -9.75 8.22
C GLY A 71 9.36 -10.42 7.63
N PRO A 72 9.51 -11.05 6.46
CA PRO A 72 8.43 -11.80 5.84
C PRO A 72 8.13 -13.09 6.61
N LEU A 73 6.86 -13.47 6.65
CA LEU A 73 6.40 -14.76 7.13
C LEU A 73 5.70 -15.52 6.01
N PRO A 74 5.81 -16.86 5.96
CA PRO A 74 5.04 -17.66 5.03
C PRO A 74 3.53 -17.42 5.20
N SER A 75 2.81 -17.41 4.11
CA SER A 75 1.34 -17.29 4.16
C SER A 75 0.75 -18.42 5.01
N GLY A 76 -0.16 -18.05 5.93
CA GLY A 76 -0.77 -18.98 6.88
C GLY A 76 0.07 -19.28 8.12
N ASP A 77 1.26 -18.70 8.29
CA ASP A 77 2.02 -18.81 9.54
C ASP A 77 1.20 -18.22 10.71
N PRO A 78 1.06 -18.94 11.84
CA PRO A 78 0.30 -18.44 12.99
C PRO A 78 0.79 -17.08 13.53
N LEU A 79 2.07 -16.77 13.38
CA LEU A 79 2.65 -15.50 13.83
C LEU A 79 2.16 -14.31 13.02
N THR A 80 1.68 -14.49 11.78
CA THR A 80 1.19 -13.39 10.94
C THR A 80 0.06 -12.63 11.62
N ARG A 81 -0.87 -13.35 12.27
CA ARG A 81 -1.97 -12.73 13.03
C ARG A 81 -1.51 -12.14 14.35
N SER A 82 -0.63 -12.81 15.08
CA SER A 82 -0.17 -12.33 16.38
C SER A 82 0.59 -11.02 16.25
N ARG A 83 1.46 -10.87 15.25
CA ARG A 83 2.24 -9.65 15.03
C ARG A 83 1.41 -8.43 14.65
N SER A 84 0.25 -8.65 14.04
CA SER A 84 -0.67 -7.58 13.63
C SER A 84 -1.69 -7.18 14.70
N GLN A 85 -1.70 -7.83 15.86
CA GLN A 85 -2.62 -7.52 16.97
C GLN A 85 -1.92 -6.71 18.07
N PRO A 86 -2.63 -5.84 18.82
CA PRO A 86 -3.97 -5.34 18.50
C PRO A 86 -3.97 -4.46 17.25
N ARG A 87 -4.92 -4.69 16.37
CA ARG A 87 -4.85 -4.17 15.00
C ARG A 87 -4.85 -2.64 14.90
N LEU A 88 -5.77 -1.97 15.58
CA LEU A 88 -5.88 -0.51 15.47
C LEU A 88 -4.67 0.20 16.06
N GLU A 89 -4.13 -0.32 17.18
CA GLU A 89 -2.92 0.21 17.78
C GLU A 89 -1.72 0.05 16.85
N ARG A 90 -1.58 -1.12 16.18
CA ARG A 90 -0.54 -1.36 15.20
C ARG A 90 -0.63 -0.40 14.01
N LEU A 91 -1.83 -0.13 13.50
CA LEU A 91 -2.01 0.84 12.42
C LEU A 91 -1.55 2.23 12.84
N THR A 92 -1.83 2.66 14.07
CA THR A 92 -1.37 3.95 14.60
C THR A 92 0.16 4.01 14.72
N GLU A 93 0.80 2.94 15.20
CA GLU A 93 2.28 2.85 15.23
C GLU A 93 2.87 2.93 13.82
N ASN A 94 2.29 2.23 12.86
CA ASN A 94 2.77 2.23 11.48
C ASN A 94 2.61 3.61 10.77
N GLU A 95 1.74 4.50 11.23
CA GLU A 95 1.68 5.86 10.71
C GLU A 95 3.04 6.57 10.85
N GLN A 96 3.71 6.38 12.00
CA GLN A 96 5.06 6.93 12.20
C GLN A 96 6.08 6.28 11.26
N ASP A 97 6.00 4.96 11.02
CA ASP A 97 6.88 4.27 10.07
C ASP A 97 6.78 4.84 8.66
N PHE A 98 5.56 5.23 8.23
CA PHE A 98 5.39 5.90 6.93
C PHE A 98 5.96 7.31 6.92
N LEU A 99 5.85 8.07 8.00
CA LEU A 99 6.47 9.39 8.11
C LEU A 99 8.01 9.27 8.07
N ASP A 100 8.58 8.28 8.75
CA ASP A 100 10.02 8.00 8.73
C ASP A 100 10.47 7.52 7.34
N THR A 101 9.64 6.72 6.65
CA THR A 101 9.87 6.33 5.25
C THR A 101 9.87 7.53 4.32
N LEU A 102 8.96 8.49 4.49
CA LEU A 102 8.96 9.74 3.73
C LEU A 102 10.18 10.61 4.05
N ALA A 103 10.65 10.60 5.31
CA ALA A 103 11.88 11.28 5.69
C ALA A 103 13.12 10.65 5.01
N TYR A 104 13.17 9.31 4.93
CA TYR A 104 14.18 8.61 4.14
C TYR A 104 14.12 8.98 2.65
N LEU A 105 12.92 9.01 2.05
CA LEU A 105 12.75 9.40 0.65
C LEU A 105 13.31 10.80 0.35
N LYS A 106 13.22 11.76 1.29
CA LYS A 106 13.81 13.10 1.14
C LYS A 106 15.35 13.08 0.94
N THR A 107 16.01 12.00 1.35
CA THR A 107 17.45 11.84 1.13
C THR A 107 17.78 11.23 -0.23
N GLN A 108 16.78 10.79 -1.00
CA GLN A 108 16.97 10.11 -2.28
C GLN A 108 16.95 11.10 -3.44
N PRO A 109 18.06 11.25 -4.19
CA PRO A 109 18.13 12.23 -5.28
C PRO A 109 17.16 11.92 -6.44
N ARG A 110 16.68 10.68 -6.54
CA ARG A 110 15.71 10.24 -7.54
C ARG A 110 14.24 10.47 -7.15
N TRP A 111 13.98 11.02 -5.97
CA TRP A 111 12.63 11.35 -5.54
C TRP A 111 12.28 12.81 -5.88
N ASN A 112 11.14 13.03 -6.54
CA ASN A 112 10.69 14.36 -6.93
C ASN A 112 9.89 15.09 -5.83
N GLY A 113 9.81 14.55 -4.61
CA GLY A 113 9.06 15.13 -3.49
C GLY A 113 7.60 14.67 -3.40
N ARG A 114 7.14 13.79 -4.29
CA ARG A 114 5.77 13.28 -4.35
C ARG A 114 5.73 11.78 -4.09
N ALA A 115 4.78 11.33 -3.30
CA ALA A 115 4.59 9.91 -3.02
C ALA A 115 3.11 9.55 -2.95
N ILE A 116 2.79 8.35 -3.42
CA ILE A 116 1.50 7.70 -3.18
C ILE A 116 1.70 6.52 -2.26
N ILE A 117 0.62 6.08 -1.61
CA ILE A 117 0.62 4.88 -0.80
C ILE A 117 -0.25 3.81 -1.45
N MET A 118 0.28 2.59 -1.58
CA MET A 118 -0.44 1.44 -2.09
C MET A 118 -0.46 0.36 -1.02
N GLY A 119 -1.65 0.00 -0.54
CA GLY A 119 -1.83 -0.92 0.57
C GLY A 119 -2.51 -2.22 0.20
N PHE A 120 -2.08 -3.32 0.84
CA PHE A 120 -2.55 -4.68 0.59
C PHE A 120 -3.07 -5.30 1.88
N CYS A 121 -4.29 -5.86 1.89
CA CYS A 121 -4.88 -6.51 3.06
C CYS A 121 -4.77 -5.65 4.34
N TYR A 122 -3.84 -5.99 5.24
CA TYR A 122 -3.51 -5.23 6.46
C TYR A 122 -3.18 -3.78 6.14
N GLY A 123 -2.40 -3.53 5.11
CA GLY A 123 -1.98 -2.20 4.68
C GLY A 123 -3.08 -1.40 3.95
N GLY A 124 -4.19 -2.01 3.58
CA GLY A 124 -5.27 -1.37 2.82
C GLY A 124 -5.79 -0.05 3.39
N PRO A 125 -6.04 0.09 4.71
CA PRO A 125 -6.49 1.35 5.33
C PRO A 125 -5.58 2.54 5.08
N PHE A 126 -4.29 2.33 4.87
CA PHE A 126 -3.36 3.42 4.60
C PHE A 126 -3.60 4.13 3.27
N ALA A 127 -4.34 3.53 2.34
CA ALA A 127 -4.83 4.22 1.14
C ALA A 127 -5.77 5.40 1.47
N ILE A 128 -6.39 5.40 2.65
CA ILE A 128 -7.22 6.50 3.17
C ILE A 128 -6.40 7.35 4.15
N ILE A 129 -5.76 6.71 5.12
CA ILE A 129 -4.96 7.36 6.18
C ILE A 129 -3.82 8.19 5.58
N GLY A 130 -3.14 7.67 4.57
CA GLY A 130 -2.00 8.31 3.92
C GLY A 130 -2.35 9.69 3.36
N PRO A 131 -3.31 9.81 2.43
CA PRO A 131 -3.78 11.11 1.94
C PRO A 131 -4.40 11.96 3.04
N LYS A 132 -5.16 11.37 3.95
CA LYS A 132 -5.87 12.09 5.01
C LYS A 132 -4.96 12.85 5.95
N ARG A 133 -3.82 12.26 6.38
CA ARG A 133 -3.01 12.82 7.46
C ARG A 133 -1.50 12.59 7.41
N LEU A 134 -1.01 11.81 6.44
CA LEU A 134 0.43 11.52 6.34
C LEU A 134 1.12 12.26 5.17
N GLY A 135 0.37 13.01 4.37
CA GLY A 135 0.91 13.85 3.30
C GLY A 135 1.18 13.11 1.98
N PHE A 136 0.58 11.94 1.79
CA PHE A 136 0.61 11.27 0.49
C PHE A 136 -0.35 11.94 -0.49
N GLN A 137 0.05 12.01 -1.77
CA GLN A 137 -0.70 12.67 -2.83
C GLN A 137 -1.76 11.77 -3.50
N ALA A 138 -1.82 10.49 -3.13
CA ALA A 138 -2.88 9.57 -3.51
C ALA A 138 -2.81 8.28 -2.68
N GLY A 139 -3.91 7.49 -2.70
CA GLY A 139 -3.98 6.18 -2.08
C GLY A 139 -4.57 5.13 -3.00
N VAL A 140 -3.97 3.94 -3.04
CA VAL A 140 -4.50 2.76 -3.73
C VAL A 140 -4.62 1.61 -2.73
N SER A 141 -5.81 1.03 -2.57
CA SER A 141 -6.04 -0.13 -1.72
C SER A 141 -6.41 -1.34 -2.55
N CYS A 142 -5.65 -2.43 -2.40
CA CYS A 142 -5.94 -3.71 -3.00
C CYS A 142 -6.38 -4.70 -1.91
N HIS A 143 -7.60 -5.26 -2.06
CA HIS A 143 -8.19 -6.18 -1.08
C HIS A 143 -8.02 -5.73 0.39
N GLY A 144 -8.24 -4.44 0.67
CA GLY A 144 -8.06 -3.88 2.00
C GLY A 144 -8.95 -4.53 3.05
N SER A 145 -8.36 -4.87 4.21
CA SER A 145 -9.05 -5.48 5.33
C SER A 145 -9.40 -4.47 6.42
N GLN A 146 -10.53 -4.68 7.13
CA GLN A 146 -11.05 -3.83 8.20
C GLN A 146 -11.25 -2.35 7.82
N MET A 147 -11.53 -2.09 6.56
CA MET A 147 -11.66 -0.75 5.99
C MET A 147 -12.79 0.08 6.63
N LEU A 148 -13.88 -0.56 7.12
CA LEU A 148 -15.02 0.16 7.72
C LEU A 148 -14.63 1.06 8.90
N ALA A 149 -13.58 0.71 9.64
CA ALA A 149 -13.08 1.55 10.74
C ALA A 149 -12.57 2.93 10.27
N PHE A 150 -12.32 3.08 8.96
CA PHE A 150 -11.76 4.27 8.34
C PHE A 150 -12.71 4.94 7.34
N LEU A 151 -13.98 4.52 7.31
CA LEU A 151 -14.97 5.08 6.39
C LEU A 151 -15.18 6.59 6.63
N GLU A 152 -15.21 7.00 7.89
CA GLU A 152 -15.35 8.41 8.26
C GLU A 152 -14.11 9.26 7.95
N ASP A 153 -12.93 8.64 7.86
CA ASP A 153 -11.69 9.31 7.46
C ASP A 153 -11.70 9.77 5.99
N LEU A 154 -12.61 9.27 5.17
CA LEU A 154 -12.83 9.78 3.80
C LEU A 154 -13.26 11.26 3.78
N ALA A 155 -13.91 11.73 4.85
CA ALA A 155 -14.42 13.08 4.92
C ALA A 155 -13.27 14.11 4.81
N GLY A 156 -13.36 14.99 3.81
CA GLY A 156 -12.39 16.07 3.58
C GLY A 156 -11.07 15.64 2.93
N VAL A 157 -10.93 14.37 2.51
CA VAL A 157 -9.84 13.98 1.61
C VAL A 157 -10.11 14.50 0.22
N THR A 158 -9.13 15.16 -0.39
CA THR A 158 -9.22 15.73 -1.73
C THR A 158 -8.32 15.00 -2.74
N GLU A 159 -7.36 14.26 -2.24
CA GLU A 159 -6.42 13.47 -3.01
C GLU A 159 -7.11 12.27 -3.68
N PRO A 160 -6.66 11.85 -4.86
CA PRO A 160 -7.19 10.67 -5.53
C PRO A 160 -7.05 9.39 -4.70
N MET A 161 -8.11 8.63 -4.62
CA MET A 161 -8.12 7.31 -3.98
C MET A 161 -8.75 6.28 -4.90
N CYS A 162 -8.17 5.07 -4.95
CA CYS A 162 -8.70 3.93 -5.67
C CYS A 162 -8.74 2.72 -4.74
N LEU A 163 -9.95 2.20 -4.48
CA LEU A 163 -10.16 1.05 -3.60
C LEU A 163 -10.67 -0.12 -4.43
N ILE A 164 -9.94 -1.23 -4.42
CA ILE A 164 -10.15 -2.37 -5.31
C ILE A 164 -10.39 -3.64 -4.50
N TRP A 165 -11.52 -4.32 -4.77
CA TRP A 165 -11.88 -5.58 -4.14
C TRP A 165 -12.40 -6.60 -5.14
N GLY A 166 -12.43 -7.85 -4.75
CA GLY A 166 -13.24 -8.89 -5.36
C GLY A 166 -14.59 -9.02 -4.65
N ASP A 167 -15.63 -9.46 -5.34
CA ASP A 167 -16.95 -9.72 -4.74
C ASP A 167 -17.00 -11.03 -3.95
N GLN A 168 -15.97 -11.88 -4.08
CA GLN A 168 -15.78 -13.12 -3.30
C GLN A 168 -14.79 -12.92 -2.14
N ASP A 169 -14.40 -11.68 -1.83
CA ASP A 169 -13.49 -11.38 -0.73
C ASP A 169 -14.20 -11.59 0.63
N HIS A 170 -13.89 -12.70 1.30
CA HIS A 170 -14.47 -13.05 2.61
C HIS A 170 -14.02 -12.12 3.75
N ILE A 171 -12.95 -11.32 3.55
CA ILE A 171 -12.47 -10.32 4.52
C ILE A 171 -13.19 -8.98 4.35
N ALA A 172 -13.68 -8.69 3.13
CA ALA A 172 -14.47 -7.52 2.81
C ALA A 172 -15.89 -7.95 2.36
N PRO A 173 -16.76 -8.41 3.28
CA PRO A 173 -18.08 -8.91 2.94
C PRO A 173 -18.98 -7.82 2.33
N PRO A 174 -20.10 -8.17 1.68
CA PRO A 174 -20.95 -7.25 0.92
C PRO A 174 -21.33 -5.94 1.64
N PRO A 175 -21.56 -5.89 2.97
CA PRO A 175 -21.82 -4.62 3.64
C PRO A 175 -20.63 -3.63 3.59
N VAL A 176 -19.39 -4.13 3.61
CA VAL A 176 -18.18 -3.29 3.46
C VAL A 176 -18.14 -2.69 2.07
N LEU A 177 -18.28 -3.53 1.03
CA LEU A 177 -18.27 -3.09 -0.36
C LEU A 177 -19.38 -2.07 -0.64
N ALA A 178 -20.58 -2.31 -0.12
CA ALA A 178 -21.71 -1.41 -0.27
C ALA A 178 -21.47 -0.04 0.39
N ALA A 179 -20.87 0.00 1.59
CA ALA A 179 -20.57 1.24 2.29
C ALA A 179 -19.61 2.13 1.51
N PHE A 180 -18.52 1.56 0.98
CA PHE A 180 -17.54 2.31 0.18
C PHE A 180 -18.10 2.69 -1.20
N THR A 181 -18.90 1.83 -1.84
CA THR A 181 -19.58 2.17 -3.08
C THR A 181 -20.54 3.35 -2.89
N GLU A 182 -21.26 3.40 -1.77
CA GLU A 182 -22.15 4.53 -1.45
C GLU A 182 -21.33 5.82 -1.19
N ALA A 183 -20.24 5.73 -0.41
CA ALA A 183 -19.37 6.86 -0.17
C ALA A 183 -18.80 7.46 -1.48
N ALA A 184 -18.42 6.59 -2.43
CA ALA A 184 -17.89 7.02 -3.72
C ALA A 184 -18.88 7.83 -4.56
N ARG A 185 -20.19 7.63 -4.40
CA ARG A 185 -21.21 8.42 -5.12
C ARG A 185 -21.18 9.90 -4.79
N GLY A 186 -20.73 10.26 -3.59
CA GLY A 186 -20.61 11.64 -3.14
C GLY A 186 -19.24 12.28 -3.36
N MET A 187 -18.27 11.52 -3.90
CA MET A 187 -16.86 11.92 -4.00
C MET A 187 -16.37 11.80 -5.44
N THR A 188 -15.74 12.85 -5.98
CA THR A 188 -15.17 12.84 -7.33
C THR A 188 -13.73 12.32 -7.37
N ASN A 189 -13.11 12.17 -6.22
CA ASN A 189 -11.72 11.75 -6.03
C ASN A 189 -11.61 10.31 -5.46
N LEU A 190 -12.72 9.60 -5.27
CA LEU A 190 -12.76 8.20 -4.81
C LEU A 190 -13.32 7.30 -5.91
N GLU A 191 -12.49 6.37 -6.38
CA GLU A 191 -12.90 5.26 -7.23
C GLU A 191 -13.02 3.99 -6.39
N VAL A 192 -14.11 3.23 -6.58
CA VAL A 192 -14.31 1.92 -5.93
C VAL A 192 -14.62 0.90 -7.01
N ASP A 193 -13.72 -0.05 -7.19
CA ASP A 193 -13.81 -1.08 -8.22
C ASP A 193 -13.98 -2.46 -7.57
N ILE A 194 -15.04 -3.17 -7.93
CA ILE A 194 -15.37 -4.50 -7.40
C ILE A 194 -15.38 -5.50 -8.56
N PHE A 195 -14.50 -6.49 -8.50
CA PHE A 195 -14.31 -7.48 -9.55
C PHE A 195 -15.10 -8.76 -9.27
N PRO A 196 -15.94 -9.21 -10.22
CA PRO A 196 -16.74 -10.39 -10.04
C PRO A 196 -15.89 -11.67 -10.04
N GLY A 197 -16.17 -12.57 -9.10
CA GLY A 197 -15.49 -13.86 -8.95
C GLY A 197 -14.10 -13.78 -8.33
N VAL A 198 -13.63 -12.61 -7.92
CA VAL A 198 -12.30 -12.39 -7.39
C VAL A 198 -12.31 -12.50 -5.86
N GLU A 199 -11.34 -13.22 -5.31
CA GLU A 199 -11.17 -13.46 -3.88
C GLU A 199 -10.16 -12.49 -3.25
N HIS A 200 -9.99 -12.60 -1.91
CA HIS A 200 -8.95 -11.88 -1.17
C HIS A 200 -7.55 -12.33 -1.58
N GLY A 201 -6.61 -11.39 -1.75
CA GLY A 201 -5.20 -11.72 -2.07
C GLY A 201 -4.88 -11.74 -3.57
N PHE A 202 -5.75 -11.22 -4.42
CA PHE A 202 -5.63 -11.25 -5.88
C PHE A 202 -4.35 -10.59 -6.43
N MET A 203 -3.66 -9.76 -5.65
CA MET A 203 -2.43 -9.09 -6.09
C MET A 203 -1.19 -9.98 -6.04
N MET A 204 -1.21 -11.07 -5.26
CA MET A 204 -0.03 -11.86 -4.89
C MET A 204 0.08 -13.13 -5.74
N PRO A 205 1.08 -13.24 -6.66
CA PRO A 205 1.26 -14.42 -7.51
C PRO A 205 1.45 -15.73 -6.73
N GLY A 206 2.01 -15.66 -5.52
CA GLY A 206 2.15 -16.81 -4.63
C GLY A 206 0.84 -17.26 -3.96
N SER A 207 -0.25 -16.48 -4.10
CA SER A 207 -1.56 -16.84 -3.55
C SER A 207 -2.36 -17.69 -4.53
N SER A 208 -3.16 -18.64 -4.00
CA SER A 208 -4.15 -19.38 -4.78
C SER A 208 -5.28 -18.50 -5.33
N SER A 209 -5.47 -17.31 -4.75
CA SER A 209 -6.47 -16.32 -5.13
C SER A 209 -5.95 -15.30 -6.14
N PHE A 210 -4.74 -15.49 -6.67
CA PHE A 210 -4.15 -14.56 -7.64
C PHE A 210 -5.04 -14.38 -8.86
N ASP A 211 -5.33 -13.13 -9.21
CA ASP A 211 -6.07 -12.76 -10.42
C ASP A 211 -5.29 -11.74 -11.24
N GLN A 212 -4.72 -12.19 -12.36
CA GLN A 212 -3.89 -11.36 -13.23
C GLN A 212 -4.62 -10.13 -13.76
N ARG A 213 -5.89 -10.28 -14.14
CA ARG A 213 -6.69 -9.17 -14.72
C ARG A 213 -6.89 -8.05 -13.69
N THR A 214 -7.23 -8.42 -12.46
CA THR A 214 -7.46 -7.44 -11.38
C THR A 214 -6.16 -6.80 -10.94
N ARG A 215 -5.06 -7.56 -10.89
CA ARG A 215 -3.72 -7.02 -10.66
C ARG A 215 -3.31 -6.01 -11.73
N ASP A 216 -3.48 -6.35 -13.01
CA ASP A 216 -3.13 -5.46 -14.12
C ASP A 216 -3.94 -4.15 -14.04
N PHE A 217 -5.22 -4.24 -13.71
CA PHE A 217 -6.05 -3.06 -13.48
C PHE A 217 -5.51 -2.18 -12.34
N ALA A 218 -5.20 -2.78 -11.18
CA ALA A 218 -4.65 -2.04 -10.03
C ALA A 218 -3.33 -1.36 -10.38
N MET A 219 -2.42 -2.04 -11.08
CA MET A 219 -1.15 -1.48 -11.53
C MET A 219 -1.37 -0.34 -12.54
N GLN A 220 -2.28 -0.49 -13.50
CA GLN A 220 -2.61 0.57 -14.45
C GLN A 220 -3.16 1.83 -13.76
N ARG A 221 -4.04 1.68 -12.76
CA ARG A 221 -4.53 2.80 -11.96
C ARG A 221 -3.39 3.49 -11.21
N THR A 222 -2.53 2.71 -10.59
CA THR A 222 -1.34 3.21 -9.89
C THR A 222 -0.44 4.02 -10.83
N PHE A 223 -0.11 3.48 -12.00
CA PHE A 223 0.73 4.19 -12.99
C PHE A 223 0.07 5.45 -13.55
N ALA A 224 -1.24 5.43 -13.78
CA ALA A 224 -1.97 6.62 -14.24
C ALA A 224 -1.91 7.77 -13.20
N ILE A 225 -1.95 7.45 -11.91
CA ILE A 225 -1.78 8.44 -10.84
C ILE A 225 -0.34 8.97 -10.81
N LEU A 226 0.64 8.07 -10.87
CA LEU A 226 2.07 8.43 -10.84
C LEU A 226 2.47 9.32 -12.02
N GLU A 227 1.93 9.06 -13.21
CA GLU A 227 2.22 9.86 -14.39
C GLU A 227 1.68 11.30 -14.25
N LYS A 228 0.50 11.49 -13.67
CA LYS A 228 -0.02 12.83 -13.33
C LYS A 228 0.89 13.57 -12.34
N LEU A 229 1.41 12.84 -11.34
CA LEU A 229 2.31 13.41 -10.33
C LEU A 229 3.72 13.68 -10.86
N ARG A 230 4.13 13.02 -11.94
CA ARG A 230 5.40 13.29 -12.62
C ARG A 230 5.37 14.62 -13.37
N GLN A 231 4.21 14.97 -13.94
CA GLN A 231 4.03 16.15 -14.79
C GLN A 231 3.68 17.42 -13.99
N SER A 232 3.27 17.30 -12.76
CA SER A 232 2.86 18.40 -11.88
C SER A 232 4.01 18.86 -10.98
#